data_5102d72dfdda528e0ed6c5a499c0f0d6
#
_entry.id   5102d72dfdda528e0ed6c5a499c0f0d6
#
_cell.length_a   1.000
_cell.length_b   1.000
_cell.length_c   1.000
_cell.angle_alpha   90.00
_cell.angle_beta   90.00
_cell.angle_gamma   90.00
#
_symmetry.space_group_name_H-M   'P 1'
#
loop_
_entity.id
_entity.type
_entity.pdbx_description
1 polymer ?
#
loop_
_entity_poly.entity_id
_entity_poly.type
_entity_poly.pdbx_seq_one_letter_code
_entity_poly.pdbx_strand_id
1 'polypeptide(L)'
;MTSRPDQDHAQPLVGVLGGVGPLATAYFLQLLVALTEAERDQDHVDAVVLNHATIPDRTDFILGRSDADPGPVLARDAERLERFGADFLVMPCNTAHYFTQQVLDAISVPFVSIIDTTVDAARARVDDLHAVGLLATAGTAASGVYQDAFARHGIEALVPDDADQALVSQIIYEQVKAGRPVDIETFRAVAGRLVERGAQVIVLGCTELSVVAVDHDLLADPLYLDSTDQLARATIRRAGHRVRGA
;
A
#
# COMPACT_ATOMS: atom_id res chain seq x y z
N MET A 1 13.62 10.64 31.24
CA MET A 1 13.24 9.22 31.13
C MET A 1 11.83 9.08 31.66
N THR A 2 10.83 9.28 30.82
CA THR A 2 9.43 9.00 31.14
C THR A 2 9.21 7.53 30.81
N SER A 3 8.97 6.70 31.85
CA SER A 3 8.55 5.32 31.69
C SER A 3 7.33 5.27 30.76
N ARG A 4 7.39 4.43 29.71
CA ARG A 4 6.20 4.04 28.95
C ARG A 4 5.12 3.61 29.96
N PRO A 5 3.86 4.04 29.81
CA PRO A 5 2.77 3.47 30.61
C PRO A 5 2.76 1.95 30.38
N ASP A 6 2.49 1.18 31.44
CA ASP A 6 2.47 -0.26 31.42
C ASP A 6 1.72 -0.77 30.19
N GLN A 7 2.45 -1.49 29.32
CA GLN A 7 1.86 -2.17 28.18
C GLN A 7 1.19 -3.44 28.69
N ASP A 8 -0.07 -3.30 29.06
CA ASP A 8 -0.94 -4.43 29.42
C ASP A 8 -1.54 -5.12 28.16
N HIS A 9 -0.88 -4.91 26.99
CA HIS A 9 -1.30 -5.55 25.74
C HIS A 9 -0.62 -6.90 25.62
N ALA A 10 -1.40 -7.97 25.71
CA ALA A 10 -0.94 -9.34 25.44
C ALA A 10 -0.54 -9.54 23.95
N GLN A 11 -0.86 -8.59 23.09
CA GLN A 11 -0.61 -8.62 21.64
C GLN A 11 -0.04 -7.28 21.16
N PRO A 12 0.81 -7.28 20.09
CA PRO A 12 1.34 -6.04 19.51
C PRO A 12 0.23 -5.12 18.98
N LEU A 13 0.30 -3.83 19.34
CA LEU A 13 -0.58 -2.78 18.84
C LEU A 13 -0.02 -2.21 17.53
N VAL A 14 -0.77 -2.31 16.43
CA VAL A 14 -0.37 -1.67 15.16
C VAL A 14 -0.80 -0.22 15.11
N GLY A 15 0.12 0.67 14.73
CA GLY A 15 -0.17 2.05 14.37
C GLY A 15 -0.39 2.21 12.86
N VAL A 16 -1.56 2.69 12.45
CA VAL A 16 -1.90 2.90 11.04
C VAL A 16 -1.81 4.39 10.70
N LEU A 17 -0.80 4.75 9.90
CA LEU A 17 -0.67 6.06 9.25
C LEU A 17 -1.69 6.18 8.11
N GLY A 18 -2.89 6.61 8.43
CA GLY A 18 -4.03 6.68 7.53
C GLY A 18 -4.35 8.09 7.02
N GLY A 19 -5.40 8.19 6.23
CA GLY A 19 -5.86 9.46 5.64
C GLY A 19 -5.19 9.83 4.32
N VAL A 20 -4.26 9.04 3.86
CA VAL A 20 -3.50 9.19 2.60
C VAL A 20 -4.01 8.27 1.45
N GLY A 21 -5.21 8.19 1.26
CA GLY A 21 -6.59 8.35 1.14
C GLY A 21 -7.43 7.72 2.27
N PRO A 22 -8.49 8.41 2.68
CA PRO A 22 -9.37 7.90 3.72
C PRO A 22 -10.08 6.59 3.35
N LEU A 23 -10.52 6.46 2.09
CA LEU A 23 -11.13 5.22 1.60
C LEU A 23 -10.14 4.04 1.65
N ALA A 24 -8.88 4.28 1.25
CA ALA A 24 -7.81 3.30 1.33
C ALA A 24 -7.56 2.81 2.77
N THR A 25 -7.60 3.75 3.72
CA THR A 25 -7.46 3.43 5.15
C THR A 25 -8.62 2.54 5.63
N ALA A 26 -9.85 2.88 5.26
CA ALA A 26 -11.03 2.08 5.61
C ALA A 26 -10.96 0.67 4.98
N TYR A 27 -10.58 0.59 3.71
CA TYR A 27 -10.40 -0.69 3.01
C TYR A 27 -9.31 -1.56 3.65
N PHE A 28 -8.18 -0.96 4.02
CA PHE A 28 -7.11 -1.67 4.73
C PHE A 28 -7.61 -2.27 6.06
N LEU A 29 -8.43 -1.54 6.83
CA LEU A 29 -9.01 -2.06 8.07
C LEU A 29 -10.01 -3.20 7.79
N GLN A 30 -10.79 -3.11 6.72
CA GLN A 30 -11.65 -4.22 6.28
C GLN A 30 -10.84 -5.47 5.96
N LEU A 31 -9.69 -5.31 5.27
CA LEU A 31 -8.78 -6.43 4.96
C LEU A 31 -8.19 -7.04 6.24
N LEU A 32 -7.80 -6.24 7.24
CA LEU A 32 -7.33 -6.77 8.51
C LEU A 32 -8.39 -7.68 9.15
N VAL A 33 -9.65 -7.26 9.16
CA VAL A 33 -10.74 -8.08 9.70
C VAL A 33 -11.00 -9.31 8.83
N ALA A 34 -11.10 -9.15 7.52
CA ALA A 34 -11.47 -10.25 6.61
C ALA A 34 -10.39 -11.34 6.53
N LEU A 35 -9.11 -10.94 6.58
CA LEU A 35 -7.97 -11.84 6.42
C LEU A 35 -7.43 -12.41 7.74
N THR A 36 -7.81 -11.90 8.89
CA THR A 36 -7.42 -12.52 10.17
C THR A 36 -8.22 -13.81 10.38
N GLU A 37 -7.51 -14.89 10.72
CA GLU A 37 -8.14 -16.14 11.18
C GLU A 37 -8.64 -15.94 12.61
N ALA A 38 -9.92 -15.54 12.74
CA ALA A 38 -10.56 -15.23 14.01
C ALA A 38 -11.92 -15.91 14.12
N GLU A 39 -12.26 -16.37 15.32
CA GLU A 39 -13.57 -16.94 15.67
C GLU A 39 -14.44 -15.95 16.47
N ARG A 40 -13.80 -14.94 17.08
CA ARG A 40 -14.44 -13.91 17.91
C ARG A 40 -13.67 -12.59 17.80
N ASP A 41 -14.27 -11.50 18.25
CA ASP A 41 -13.69 -10.15 18.15
C ASP A 41 -12.29 -10.04 18.79
N GLN A 42 -12.06 -10.75 19.91
CA GLN A 42 -10.81 -10.72 20.67
C GLN A 42 -9.64 -11.42 19.96
N ASP A 43 -9.90 -12.11 18.86
CA ASP A 43 -8.88 -12.81 18.08
C ASP A 43 -8.38 -11.94 16.89
N HIS A 44 -8.88 -10.68 16.76
CA HIS A 44 -8.46 -9.74 15.74
C HIS A 44 -7.27 -8.88 16.17
N VAL A 45 -6.64 -8.21 15.18
CA VAL A 45 -5.50 -7.33 15.36
C VAL A 45 -5.90 -6.06 16.11
N ASP A 46 -5.18 -5.73 17.18
CA ASP A 46 -5.31 -4.45 17.87
C ASP A 46 -4.66 -3.33 17.06
N ALA A 47 -5.41 -2.24 16.82
CA ALA A 47 -4.95 -1.14 15.99
C ALA A 47 -5.31 0.24 16.53
N VAL A 48 -4.36 1.17 16.46
CA VAL A 48 -4.61 2.61 16.57
C VAL A 48 -4.48 3.23 15.17
N VAL A 49 -5.51 3.99 14.76
CA VAL A 49 -5.58 4.55 13.41
C VAL A 49 -5.60 6.06 13.46
N LEU A 50 -4.63 6.71 12.82
CA LEU A 50 -4.63 8.14 12.62
C LEU A 50 -5.08 8.44 11.18
N ASN A 51 -6.38 8.73 10.99
CA ASN A 51 -6.93 9.08 9.68
C ASN A 51 -6.82 10.59 9.43
N HIS A 52 -5.67 11.07 8.94
CA HIS A 52 -5.36 12.47 8.71
C HIS A 52 -5.60 12.84 7.23
N ALA A 53 -6.85 13.13 6.87
CA ALA A 53 -7.25 13.33 5.47
C ALA A 53 -6.73 14.63 4.82
N THR A 54 -6.28 15.60 5.62
CA THR A 54 -5.79 16.92 5.13
C THR A 54 -4.28 16.96 4.87
N ILE A 55 -3.59 15.81 4.90
CA ILE A 55 -2.19 15.70 4.46
C ILE A 55 -2.10 16.15 2.99
N PRO A 56 -1.12 17.03 2.62
CA PRO A 56 -0.94 17.49 1.25
C PRO A 56 -0.90 16.37 0.23
N ASP A 57 -1.30 16.64 -1.01
CA ASP A 57 -1.29 15.63 -2.06
C ASP A 57 0.13 15.16 -2.39
N ARG A 58 0.34 13.85 -2.34
CA ARG A 58 1.64 13.20 -2.55
C ARG A 58 2.07 13.25 -4.00
N THR A 59 1.12 13.00 -4.91
CA THR A 59 1.37 13.01 -6.36
C THR A 59 1.73 14.41 -6.83
N ASP A 60 0.99 15.43 -6.42
CA ASP A 60 1.25 16.82 -6.83
C ASP A 60 2.61 17.30 -6.33
N PHE A 61 3.00 16.95 -5.10
CA PHE A 61 4.33 17.27 -4.59
C PHE A 61 5.43 16.57 -5.39
N ILE A 62 5.33 15.24 -5.60
CA ILE A 62 6.34 14.45 -6.32
C ILE A 62 6.51 14.94 -7.76
N LEU A 63 5.41 15.35 -8.42
CA LEU A 63 5.43 15.87 -9.79
C LEU A 63 5.75 17.37 -9.89
N GLY A 64 6.09 18.04 -8.78
CA GLY A 64 6.43 19.46 -8.77
C GLY A 64 5.26 20.40 -9.08
N ARG A 65 4.02 19.94 -8.86
CA ARG A 65 2.79 20.73 -9.06
C ARG A 65 2.38 21.50 -7.80
N SER A 66 2.97 21.16 -6.65
CA SER A 66 2.74 21.77 -5.33
C SER A 66 4.02 21.77 -4.52
N ASP A 67 4.27 22.88 -3.79
CA ASP A 67 5.37 23.00 -2.83
C ASP A 67 4.98 22.49 -1.42
N ALA A 68 3.73 22.06 -1.22
CA ALA A 68 3.25 21.56 0.07
C ALA A 68 3.79 20.15 0.32
N ASP A 69 4.87 20.04 1.12
CA ASP A 69 5.54 18.78 1.45
C ASP A 69 4.73 17.94 2.44
N PRO A 70 4.28 16.72 2.06
CA PRO A 70 3.61 15.79 2.96
C PRO A 70 4.51 15.18 4.03
N GLY A 71 5.81 15.07 3.77
CA GLY A 71 6.76 14.33 4.61
C GLY A 71 6.80 14.77 6.07
N PRO A 72 6.93 16.08 6.40
CA PRO A 72 6.91 16.55 7.79
C PRO A 72 5.59 16.27 8.52
N VAL A 73 4.47 16.19 7.80
CA VAL A 73 3.17 15.84 8.41
C VAL A 73 3.13 14.36 8.72
N LEU A 74 3.55 13.50 7.77
CA LEU A 74 3.63 12.05 7.95
C LEU A 74 4.57 11.69 9.10
N ALA A 75 5.74 12.32 9.20
CA ALA A 75 6.70 12.12 10.28
C ALA A 75 6.09 12.44 11.66
N ARG A 76 5.42 13.59 11.80
CA ARG A 76 4.74 13.95 13.06
C ARG A 76 3.60 13.00 13.43
N ASP A 77 2.88 12.51 12.44
CA ASP A 77 1.80 11.55 12.68
C ASP A 77 2.35 10.18 13.08
N ALA A 78 3.48 9.77 12.53
CA ALA A 78 4.20 8.57 12.95
C ALA A 78 4.67 8.67 14.41
N GLU A 79 5.27 9.79 14.82
CA GLU A 79 5.64 10.04 16.22
C GLU A 79 4.42 10.00 17.17
N ARG A 80 3.26 10.49 16.72
CA ARG A 80 2.03 10.45 17.52
C ARG A 80 1.57 9.02 17.77
N LEU A 81 1.61 8.18 16.73
CA LEU A 81 1.25 6.77 16.84
C LEU A 81 2.22 6.02 17.76
N GLU A 82 3.53 6.25 17.63
CA GLU A 82 4.53 5.68 18.53
C GLU A 82 4.31 6.13 19.98
N ARG A 83 4.05 7.43 20.22
CA ARG A 83 3.75 7.96 21.56
C ARG A 83 2.43 7.44 22.13
N PHE A 84 1.47 7.09 21.29
CA PHE A 84 0.23 6.43 21.73
C PHE A 84 0.51 5.02 22.25
N GLY A 85 1.61 4.41 21.84
CA GLY A 85 2.02 3.07 22.27
C GLY A 85 2.03 2.02 21.18
N ALA A 86 1.93 2.42 19.89
CA ALA A 86 2.05 1.47 18.80
C ALA A 86 3.42 0.75 18.84
N ASP A 87 3.41 -0.58 18.69
CA ASP A 87 4.61 -1.42 18.68
C ASP A 87 5.28 -1.47 17.30
N PHE A 88 4.53 -1.22 16.25
CA PHE A 88 5.02 -1.05 14.89
C PHE A 88 4.02 -0.23 14.06
N LEU A 89 4.51 0.35 12.95
CA LEU A 89 3.68 1.19 12.09
C LEU A 89 3.50 0.58 10.70
N VAL A 90 2.37 0.92 10.08
CA VAL A 90 2.05 0.65 8.68
C VAL A 90 1.47 1.91 8.03
N MET A 91 1.63 2.04 6.71
CA MET A 91 1.07 3.15 5.93
C MET A 91 0.40 2.60 4.66
N PRO A 92 -0.93 2.45 4.62
CA PRO A 92 -1.65 1.89 3.47
C PRO A 92 -1.77 2.91 2.33
N CYS A 93 -0.62 3.33 1.79
CA CYS A 93 -0.53 4.25 0.66
C CYS A 93 0.81 4.06 -0.07
N ASN A 94 0.77 3.60 -1.31
CA ASN A 94 1.97 3.39 -2.11
C ASN A 94 2.73 4.69 -2.39
N THR A 95 2.03 5.75 -2.84
CA THR A 95 2.65 7.05 -3.16
C THR A 95 3.34 7.70 -1.96
N ALA A 96 2.76 7.53 -0.75
CA ALA A 96 3.34 8.11 0.46
C ALA A 96 4.68 7.45 0.86
N HIS A 97 5.00 6.27 0.31
CA HIS A 97 6.29 5.61 0.55
C HIS A 97 7.49 6.37 -0.05
N TYR A 98 7.28 7.34 -0.92
CA TYR A 98 8.30 8.32 -1.29
C TYR A 98 8.89 9.06 -0.08
N PHE A 99 8.08 9.25 0.96
CA PHE A 99 8.46 9.96 2.20
C PHE A 99 8.89 9.01 3.33
N THR A 100 9.12 7.73 3.04
CA THR A 100 9.41 6.72 4.08
C THR A 100 10.63 7.09 4.94
N GLN A 101 11.68 7.68 4.35
CA GLN A 101 12.87 8.06 5.12
C GLN A 101 12.54 9.08 6.22
N GLN A 102 11.71 10.09 5.91
CA GLN A 102 11.28 11.10 6.89
C GLN A 102 10.43 10.48 8.02
N VAL A 103 9.64 9.46 7.72
CA VAL A 103 8.89 8.68 8.71
C VAL A 103 9.84 7.88 9.60
N LEU A 104 10.79 7.16 9.00
CA LEU A 104 11.76 6.34 9.73
C LEU A 104 12.68 7.17 10.64
N ASP A 105 13.07 8.37 10.21
CA ASP A 105 13.89 9.27 11.02
C ASP A 105 13.16 9.80 12.26
N ALA A 106 11.83 9.74 12.27
CA ALA A 106 10.97 10.26 13.33
C ALA A 106 10.57 9.21 14.40
N ILE A 107 10.78 7.92 14.13
CA ILE A 107 10.32 6.82 14.99
C ILE A 107 11.43 5.85 15.33
N SER A 108 11.25 5.12 16.43
CA SER A 108 12.15 4.02 16.84
C SER A 108 11.51 2.64 16.71
N VAL A 109 10.17 2.58 16.58
CA VAL A 109 9.44 1.33 16.37
C VAL A 109 9.58 0.86 14.92
N PRO A 110 9.47 -0.46 14.65
CA PRO A 110 9.53 -0.98 13.30
C PRO A 110 8.44 -0.41 12.38
N PHE A 111 8.76 -0.27 11.09
CA PHE A 111 7.83 0.12 10.04
C PHE A 111 7.69 -1.03 9.03
N VAL A 112 6.46 -1.42 8.70
CA VAL A 112 6.16 -2.43 7.68
C VAL A 112 5.81 -1.72 6.38
N SER A 113 6.69 -1.84 5.41
CA SER A 113 6.57 -1.17 4.11
C SER A 113 5.65 -1.94 3.17
N ILE A 114 4.66 -1.25 2.56
CA ILE A 114 3.81 -1.82 1.51
C ILE A 114 4.63 -2.19 0.27
N ILE A 115 5.70 -1.45 -0.01
CA ILE A 115 6.58 -1.70 -1.15
C ILE A 115 7.31 -3.03 -0.95
N ASP A 116 8.00 -3.18 0.20
CA ASP A 116 8.80 -4.38 0.46
C ASP A 116 7.92 -5.64 0.58
N THR A 117 6.75 -5.54 1.25
CA THR A 117 5.82 -6.67 1.33
C THR A 117 5.28 -7.10 -0.03
N THR A 118 5.10 -6.15 -0.95
CA THR A 118 4.68 -6.44 -2.32
C THR A 118 5.79 -7.11 -3.13
N VAL A 119 7.03 -6.62 -3.01
CA VAL A 119 8.20 -7.22 -3.66
C VAL A 119 8.40 -8.66 -3.20
N ASP A 120 8.36 -8.91 -1.89
CA ASP A 120 8.50 -10.26 -1.33
C ASP A 120 7.40 -11.19 -1.81
N ALA A 121 6.15 -10.71 -1.88
CA ALA A 121 5.03 -11.50 -2.37
C ALA A 121 5.14 -11.81 -3.88
N ALA A 122 5.58 -10.86 -4.69
CA ALA A 122 5.80 -11.08 -6.13
C ALA A 122 6.86 -12.17 -6.36
N ARG A 123 7.98 -12.09 -5.63
CA ARG A 123 9.08 -13.07 -5.69
C ARG A 123 8.68 -14.47 -5.20
N ALA A 124 7.79 -14.53 -4.22
CA ALA A 124 7.27 -15.81 -3.73
C ALA A 124 6.22 -16.45 -4.67
N ARG A 125 5.63 -15.66 -5.57
CA ARG A 125 4.55 -16.09 -6.47
C ARG A 125 5.05 -16.70 -7.76
N VAL A 126 6.17 -16.20 -8.30
CA VAL A 126 6.69 -16.59 -9.60
C VAL A 126 8.16 -16.98 -9.47
N ASP A 127 8.46 -18.24 -9.82
CA ASP A 127 9.83 -18.70 -9.96
C ASP A 127 10.49 -17.96 -11.14
N ASP A 128 11.77 -17.60 -11.01
CA ASP A 128 12.52 -16.84 -12.03
C ASP A 128 11.83 -15.52 -12.45
N LEU A 129 11.25 -14.82 -11.50
CA LEU A 129 10.64 -13.50 -11.74
C LEU A 129 11.73 -12.51 -12.19
N HIS A 130 11.56 -11.92 -13.39
CA HIS A 130 12.50 -10.95 -13.96
C HIS A 130 11.84 -9.62 -14.36
N ALA A 131 10.51 -9.58 -14.53
CA ALA A 131 9.78 -8.34 -14.81
C ALA A 131 8.38 -8.34 -14.19
N VAL A 132 7.99 -7.20 -13.62
CA VAL A 132 6.63 -6.92 -13.16
C VAL A 132 6.07 -5.70 -13.87
N GLY A 133 4.76 -5.67 -14.11
CA GLY A 133 4.05 -4.47 -14.54
C GLY A 133 3.53 -3.72 -13.32
N LEU A 134 3.72 -2.41 -13.27
CA LEU A 134 3.24 -1.56 -12.17
C LEU A 134 2.09 -0.68 -12.66
N LEU A 135 0.88 -0.91 -12.14
CA LEU A 135 -0.25 -0.01 -12.28
C LEU A 135 -0.39 0.81 -11.00
N ALA A 136 -0.18 2.12 -11.09
CA ALA A 136 -0.13 3.01 -9.93
C ALA A 136 -0.48 4.45 -10.30
N THR A 137 -0.51 5.36 -9.32
CA THR A 137 -0.59 6.80 -9.61
C THR A 137 0.66 7.26 -10.36
N ALA A 138 0.53 8.34 -11.13
CA ALA A 138 1.68 8.96 -11.79
C ALA A 138 2.78 9.36 -10.79
N GLY A 139 2.41 9.77 -9.56
CA GLY A 139 3.37 10.06 -8.49
C GLY A 139 4.14 8.82 -8.04
N THR A 140 3.48 7.68 -7.88
CA THR A 140 4.16 6.41 -7.53
C THR A 140 5.09 5.96 -8.65
N ALA A 141 4.64 6.00 -9.90
CA ALA A 141 5.45 5.63 -11.06
C ALA A 141 6.69 6.53 -11.21
N ALA A 142 6.52 7.85 -11.04
CA ALA A 142 7.61 8.83 -11.15
C ALA A 142 8.57 8.81 -9.96
N SER A 143 8.13 8.38 -8.78
CA SER A 143 8.95 8.35 -7.56
C SER A 143 10.07 7.30 -7.60
N GLY A 144 9.93 6.26 -8.41
CA GLY A 144 10.89 5.16 -8.50
C GLY A 144 10.86 4.17 -7.34
N VAL A 145 10.01 4.33 -6.34
CA VAL A 145 10.03 3.49 -5.12
C VAL A 145 9.87 1.99 -5.40
N TYR A 146 9.05 1.62 -6.35
CA TYR A 146 8.92 0.21 -6.78
C TYR A 146 10.06 -0.23 -7.67
N GLN A 147 10.48 0.62 -8.63
CA GLN A 147 11.57 0.32 -9.54
C GLN A 147 12.85 0.02 -8.76
N ASP A 148 13.20 0.87 -7.78
CA ASP A 148 14.37 0.68 -6.93
C ASP A 148 14.25 -0.57 -6.04
N ALA A 149 13.04 -0.83 -5.52
CA ALA A 149 12.79 -1.99 -4.67
C ALA A 149 12.93 -3.31 -5.45
N PHE A 150 12.36 -3.42 -6.64
CA PHE A 150 12.49 -4.59 -7.50
C PHE A 150 13.91 -4.75 -8.06
N ALA A 151 14.56 -3.63 -8.44
CA ALA A 151 15.92 -3.64 -8.98
C ALA A 151 16.95 -4.23 -7.99
N ARG A 152 16.77 -4.06 -6.68
CA ARG A 152 17.60 -4.71 -5.65
C ARG A 152 17.59 -6.24 -5.75
N HIS A 153 16.60 -6.81 -6.42
CA HIS A 153 16.47 -8.25 -6.66
C HIS A 153 16.68 -8.66 -8.12
N GLY A 154 17.18 -7.74 -8.97
CA GLY A 154 17.39 -7.98 -10.39
C GLY A 154 16.10 -8.08 -11.21
N ILE A 155 14.99 -7.54 -10.70
CA ILE A 155 13.66 -7.56 -11.33
C ILE A 155 13.37 -6.18 -11.92
N GLU A 156 12.91 -6.13 -13.16
CA GLU A 156 12.48 -4.90 -13.81
C GLU A 156 11.02 -4.55 -13.43
N ALA A 157 10.75 -3.31 -13.02
CA ALA A 157 9.40 -2.82 -12.84
C ALA A 157 8.99 -1.95 -14.04
N LEU A 158 8.19 -2.53 -14.93
CA LEU A 158 7.66 -1.89 -16.13
C LEU A 158 6.50 -0.97 -15.75
N VAL A 159 6.59 0.29 -16.12
CA VAL A 159 5.48 1.26 -15.97
C VAL A 159 4.78 1.46 -17.32
N PRO A 160 3.49 1.86 -17.34
CA PRO A 160 2.80 2.30 -18.54
C PRO A 160 3.55 3.45 -19.24
N ASP A 161 3.40 3.57 -20.53
CA ASP A 161 3.80 4.80 -21.22
C ASP A 161 2.87 5.98 -20.84
N ASP A 162 3.18 7.19 -21.33
CA ASP A 162 2.44 8.40 -20.94
C ASP A 162 0.93 8.31 -21.28
N ALA A 163 0.58 7.70 -22.42
CA ALA A 163 -0.81 7.55 -22.85
C ALA A 163 -1.56 6.57 -21.95
N ASP A 164 -0.96 5.43 -21.65
CA ASP A 164 -1.51 4.41 -20.75
C ASP A 164 -1.53 4.89 -19.30
N GLN A 165 -0.51 5.62 -18.84
CA GLN A 165 -0.50 6.23 -17.51
C GLN A 165 -1.64 7.25 -17.35
N ALA A 166 -1.98 8.00 -18.40
CA ALA A 166 -3.15 8.88 -18.39
C ALA A 166 -4.46 8.10 -18.19
N LEU A 167 -4.63 6.93 -18.85
CA LEU A 167 -5.79 6.06 -18.68
C LEU A 167 -5.85 5.50 -17.24
N VAL A 168 -4.73 5.04 -16.68
CA VAL A 168 -4.66 4.58 -15.28
C VAL A 168 -5.04 5.71 -14.33
N SER A 169 -4.55 6.93 -14.57
CA SER A 169 -4.87 8.09 -13.75
C SER A 169 -6.36 8.44 -13.83
N GLN A 170 -6.98 8.35 -15.03
CA GLN A 170 -8.42 8.54 -15.20
C GLN A 170 -9.23 7.52 -14.39
N ILE A 171 -8.84 6.24 -14.44
CA ILE A 171 -9.50 5.19 -13.64
C ILE A 171 -9.40 5.53 -12.15
N ILE A 172 -8.22 5.87 -11.64
CA ILE A 172 -8.00 6.16 -10.23
C ILE A 172 -8.79 7.40 -9.77
N TYR A 173 -8.64 8.53 -10.47
CA TYR A 173 -9.14 9.82 -9.99
C TYR A 173 -10.56 10.13 -10.43
N GLU A 174 -10.92 9.82 -11.69
CA GLU A 174 -12.20 10.21 -12.26
C GLU A 174 -13.28 9.14 -12.13
N GLN A 175 -12.89 7.88 -11.93
CA GLN A 175 -13.82 6.77 -11.75
C GLN A 175 -13.87 6.33 -10.30
N VAL A 176 -12.83 5.67 -9.77
CA VAL A 176 -12.87 5.11 -8.41
C VAL A 176 -13.03 6.18 -7.32
N LYS A 177 -12.16 7.19 -7.29
CA LYS A 177 -12.25 8.26 -6.27
C LYS A 177 -13.53 9.10 -6.41
N ALA A 178 -14.06 9.23 -7.62
CA ALA A 178 -15.30 9.94 -7.88
C ALA A 178 -16.55 9.07 -7.66
N GLY A 179 -16.41 7.80 -7.29
CA GLY A 179 -17.53 6.87 -7.10
C GLY A 179 -18.29 6.56 -8.39
N ARG A 180 -17.61 6.56 -9.53
CA ARG A 180 -18.20 6.27 -10.85
C ARG A 180 -17.85 4.84 -11.27
N PRO A 181 -18.62 4.25 -12.21
CA PRO A 181 -18.31 2.95 -12.79
C PRO A 181 -16.90 2.93 -13.40
N VAL A 182 -16.19 1.82 -13.19
CA VAL A 182 -14.84 1.62 -13.73
C VAL A 182 -14.90 1.05 -15.14
N ASP A 183 -14.12 1.61 -16.06
CA ASP A 183 -13.86 1.05 -17.38
C ASP A 183 -12.83 -0.10 -17.25
N ILE A 184 -13.35 -1.29 -16.94
CA ILE A 184 -12.53 -2.48 -16.71
C ILE A 184 -11.83 -2.96 -17.98
N GLU A 185 -12.41 -2.72 -19.15
CA GLU A 185 -11.79 -3.12 -20.42
C GLU A 185 -10.54 -2.28 -20.71
N THR A 186 -10.61 -0.98 -20.48
CA THR A 186 -9.43 -0.10 -20.53
C THR A 186 -8.36 -0.52 -19.52
N PHE A 187 -8.77 -0.86 -18.29
CA PHE A 187 -7.84 -1.35 -17.27
C PHE A 187 -7.11 -2.61 -17.74
N ARG A 188 -7.86 -3.61 -18.23
CA ARG A 188 -7.29 -4.88 -18.72
C ARG A 188 -6.40 -4.67 -19.95
N ALA A 189 -6.77 -3.76 -20.84
CA ALA A 189 -5.96 -3.44 -22.01
C ALA A 189 -4.59 -2.84 -21.63
N VAL A 190 -4.54 -1.93 -20.64
CA VAL A 190 -3.26 -1.39 -20.14
C VAL A 190 -2.43 -2.47 -19.48
N ALA A 191 -3.04 -3.31 -18.63
CA ALA A 191 -2.35 -4.45 -18.02
C ALA A 191 -1.78 -5.42 -19.08
N GLY A 192 -2.56 -5.72 -20.12
CA GLY A 192 -2.17 -6.58 -21.24
C GLY A 192 -0.94 -6.06 -21.97
N ARG A 193 -0.85 -4.75 -22.23
CA ARG A 193 0.33 -4.14 -22.86
C ARG A 193 1.60 -4.27 -22.00
N LEU A 194 1.48 -4.24 -20.68
CA LEU A 194 2.62 -4.52 -19.80
C LEU A 194 3.04 -5.99 -19.88
N VAL A 195 2.08 -6.92 -19.96
CA VAL A 195 2.35 -8.35 -20.17
C VAL A 195 3.03 -8.59 -21.52
N GLU A 196 2.58 -7.94 -22.60
CA GLU A 196 3.23 -8.02 -23.92
C GLU A 196 4.68 -7.50 -23.89
N ARG A 197 5.01 -6.59 -22.97
CA ARG A 197 6.36 -6.08 -22.71
C ARG A 197 7.19 -7.00 -21.80
N GLY A 198 6.64 -8.12 -21.34
CA GLY A 198 7.32 -9.12 -20.55
C GLY A 198 6.97 -9.16 -19.07
N ALA A 199 6.00 -8.36 -18.59
CA ALA A 199 5.56 -8.46 -17.20
C ALA A 199 4.94 -9.82 -16.88
N GLN A 200 5.44 -10.49 -15.85
CA GLN A 200 4.96 -11.80 -15.39
C GLN A 200 3.88 -11.66 -14.30
N VAL A 201 3.87 -10.52 -13.62
CA VAL A 201 2.90 -10.14 -12.58
C VAL A 201 2.54 -8.66 -12.77
N ILE A 202 1.28 -8.31 -12.59
CA ILE A 202 0.80 -6.92 -12.56
C ILE A 202 0.58 -6.51 -11.10
N VAL A 203 1.43 -5.62 -10.61
CA VAL A 203 1.32 -5.03 -9.26
C VAL A 203 0.29 -3.91 -9.28
N LEU A 204 -0.72 -4.02 -8.44
CA LEU A 204 -1.69 -2.96 -8.16
C LEU A 204 -1.11 -2.04 -7.09
N GLY A 205 -0.32 -1.06 -7.53
CA GLY A 205 0.44 -0.12 -6.69
C GLY A 205 -0.36 1.13 -6.31
N CYS A 206 -1.67 1.01 -6.22
CA CYS A 206 -2.58 2.05 -5.74
C CYS A 206 -3.79 1.40 -5.07
N THR A 207 -4.15 1.89 -3.90
CA THR A 207 -5.26 1.34 -3.11
C THR A 207 -6.62 1.45 -3.79
N GLU A 208 -6.82 2.44 -4.66
CA GLU A 208 -8.00 2.55 -5.51
C GLU A 208 -8.09 1.38 -6.50
N LEU A 209 -6.95 0.88 -6.98
CA LEU A 209 -6.92 -0.30 -7.86
C LEU A 209 -7.22 -1.60 -7.11
N SER A 210 -7.00 -1.63 -5.79
CA SER A 210 -7.47 -2.73 -4.94
C SER A 210 -8.99 -2.84 -4.95
N VAL A 211 -9.71 -1.71 -4.94
CA VAL A 211 -11.18 -1.68 -5.06
C VAL A 211 -11.60 -2.23 -6.43
N VAL A 212 -10.95 -1.80 -7.51
CA VAL A 212 -11.20 -2.35 -8.86
C VAL A 212 -11.00 -3.86 -8.88
N ALA A 213 -9.95 -4.35 -8.24
CA ALA A 213 -9.62 -5.77 -8.22
C ALA A 213 -10.69 -6.62 -7.51
N VAL A 214 -11.27 -6.10 -6.43
CA VAL A 214 -12.37 -6.77 -5.71
C VAL A 214 -13.67 -6.72 -6.50
N ASP A 215 -14.04 -5.55 -7.01
CA ASP A 215 -15.32 -5.36 -7.72
C ASP A 215 -15.40 -6.16 -9.03
N HIS A 216 -14.25 -6.54 -9.60
CA HIS A 216 -14.15 -7.25 -10.88
C HIS A 216 -13.46 -8.63 -10.78
N ASP A 217 -13.35 -9.20 -9.58
CA ASP A 217 -12.77 -10.53 -9.29
C ASP A 217 -11.35 -10.74 -9.87
N LEU A 218 -10.56 -9.66 -10.02
CA LEU A 218 -9.22 -9.75 -10.61
C LEU A 218 -8.24 -10.58 -9.75
N LEU A 219 -8.45 -10.63 -8.44
CA LEU A 219 -7.56 -11.35 -7.52
C LEU A 219 -7.68 -12.88 -7.63
N ALA A 220 -8.70 -13.39 -8.36
CA ALA A 220 -8.78 -14.80 -8.73
C ALA A 220 -7.76 -15.18 -9.82
N ASP A 221 -7.28 -14.19 -10.59
CA ASP A 221 -6.23 -14.38 -11.60
C ASP A 221 -4.86 -14.16 -10.94
N PRO A 222 -3.95 -15.16 -10.97
CA PRO A 222 -2.61 -15.05 -10.40
C PRO A 222 -1.74 -13.97 -11.07
N LEU A 223 -2.16 -13.44 -12.20
CA LEU A 223 -1.49 -12.31 -12.86
C LEU A 223 -1.47 -11.07 -11.96
N TYR A 224 -2.54 -10.80 -11.18
CA TYR A 224 -2.66 -9.58 -10.40
C TYR A 224 -2.19 -9.76 -8.96
N LEU A 225 -1.40 -8.81 -8.47
CA LEU A 225 -0.91 -8.74 -7.11
C LEU A 225 -1.32 -7.42 -6.47
N ASP A 226 -2.19 -7.48 -5.46
CA ASP A 226 -2.65 -6.30 -4.73
C ASP A 226 -1.70 -5.96 -3.58
N SER A 227 -1.06 -4.78 -3.66
CA SER A 227 -0.14 -4.28 -2.63
C SER A 227 -0.81 -4.09 -1.27
N THR A 228 -2.09 -3.69 -1.24
CA THR A 228 -2.82 -3.46 0.00
C THR A 228 -3.16 -4.77 0.72
N ASP A 229 -3.54 -5.81 -0.03
CA ASP A 229 -3.71 -7.17 0.50
C ASP A 229 -2.40 -7.69 1.10
N GLN A 230 -1.26 -7.49 0.41
CA GLN A 230 0.03 -7.94 0.93
C GLN A 230 0.44 -7.20 2.20
N LEU A 231 0.22 -5.89 2.28
CA LEU A 231 0.43 -5.13 3.51
C LEU A 231 -0.45 -5.65 4.66
N ALA A 232 -1.73 -5.92 4.39
CA ALA A 232 -2.65 -6.45 5.41
C ALA A 232 -2.18 -7.81 5.94
N ARG A 233 -1.81 -8.74 5.05
CA ARG A 233 -1.26 -10.05 5.43
C ARG A 233 0.02 -9.94 6.25
N ALA A 234 0.93 -9.06 5.86
CA ALA A 234 2.17 -8.81 6.61
C ALA A 234 1.89 -8.20 7.99
N THR A 235 0.93 -7.27 8.08
CA THR A 235 0.49 -6.66 9.33
C THR A 235 -0.07 -7.71 10.29
N ILE A 236 -0.97 -8.57 9.80
CA ILE A 236 -1.59 -9.66 10.59
C ILE A 236 -0.50 -10.59 11.16
N ARG A 237 0.45 -11.03 10.32
CA ARG A 237 1.56 -11.90 10.78
C ARG A 237 2.45 -11.18 11.80
N ARG A 238 2.75 -9.91 11.58
CA ARG A 238 3.57 -9.11 12.50
C ARG A 238 2.89 -8.89 13.84
N ALA A 239 1.57 -8.76 13.86
CA ALA A 239 0.77 -8.67 15.07
C ALA A 239 0.63 -10.03 15.80
N GLY A 240 1.21 -11.12 15.27
CA GLY A 240 1.18 -12.45 15.90
C GLY A 240 -0.04 -13.29 15.57
N HIS A 241 -0.86 -12.86 14.60
CA HIS A 241 -2.04 -13.60 14.17
C HIS A 241 -1.78 -14.45 12.92
N ARG A 242 -2.70 -15.39 12.67
CA ARG A 242 -2.72 -16.19 11.44
C ARG A 242 -3.53 -15.49 10.36
N VAL A 243 -3.07 -15.64 9.12
CA VAL A 243 -3.80 -15.16 7.94
C VAL A 243 -4.73 -16.26 7.46
N ARG A 244 -6.01 -15.94 7.29
CA ARG A 244 -7.03 -16.86 6.77
C ARG A 244 -6.66 -17.34 5.36
N GLY A 245 -6.67 -18.65 5.13
CA GLY A 245 -6.39 -19.26 3.84
C GLY A 245 -4.92 -19.19 3.40
N ALA A 246 -3.99 -19.02 4.34
CA ALA A 246 -2.54 -19.06 4.09
C ALA A 246 -1.98 -20.47 4.29
#